data_e38c29f60040418071fa1071ec59d467
#
_entry.id   e38c29f60040418071fa1071ec59d467
#
_cell.length_a   1.000
_cell.length_b   1.000
_cell.length_c   1.000
_cell.angle_alpha   90.00
_cell.angle_beta   90.00
_cell.angle_gamma   90.00
#
_symmetry.space_group_name_H-M   'P 1'
#
loop_
_entity.id
_entity.type
_entity.pdbx_description
1 polymer ?
#
loop_
_entity_poly.entity_id
_entity_poly.type
_entity_poly.pdbx_seq_one_letter_code
_entity_poly.pdbx_strand_id
1 'polypeptide(L)'
;MKKLLKKFRSVQTRHGFYSVGMIAVVIVIAVVVNLIVGQLPEKWKQVDVSNKNIYGVSKTSRKLLKNLGHKIKFTVYADKSTTDERIKTFLDRYTALTDQIDVEWINPVDHPQALQENKDAQSSSIVVSCEDTGKSVTVPFSDIIVQDYSSYYTSGSTSESEFDADGQLTSAINQVTTDVS
;
A
#
# COMPACT_ATOMS: atom_id res chain seq x y z
N MET A 1 -61.60 -30.81 -18.80
CA MET A 1 -60.65 -29.73 -18.55
C MET A 1 -61.21 -28.52 -17.82
N LYS A 2 -62.48 -28.19 -17.84
CA LYS A 2 -63.08 -26.98 -17.17
C LYS A 2 -63.19 -27.08 -15.63
N LYS A 3 -63.05 -28.27 -15.01
CA LYS A 3 -63.15 -28.44 -13.55
C LYS A 3 -61.84 -28.20 -12.80
N LEU A 4 -60.69 -28.25 -13.44
CA LEU A 4 -59.38 -28.00 -12.83
C LEU A 4 -59.10 -26.51 -12.62
N LEU A 5 -59.61 -25.66 -13.49
CA LEU A 5 -59.42 -24.19 -13.42
C LEU A 5 -60.24 -23.50 -12.29
N LYS A 6 -61.30 -24.18 -11.76
CA LYS A 6 -62.12 -23.65 -10.69
C LYS A 6 -61.50 -23.80 -9.30
N LYS A 7 -60.53 -24.74 -9.15
CA LYS A 7 -59.87 -25.05 -7.89
C LYS A 7 -58.75 -24.06 -7.52
N PHE A 8 -58.32 -23.28 -8.48
CA PHE A 8 -57.24 -22.27 -8.27
C PHE A 8 -57.76 -20.87 -7.85
N ARG A 9 -59.04 -20.74 -7.55
CA ARG A 9 -59.70 -19.46 -7.25
C ARG A 9 -60.10 -19.27 -5.79
N SER A 10 -59.58 -20.06 -4.87
CA SER A 10 -59.85 -19.88 -3.45
C SER A 10 -58.90 -18.86 -2.82
N VAL A 11 -59.36 -18.08 -1.87
CA VAL A 11 -58.60 -17.01 -1.20
C VAL A 11 -57.33 -17.55 -0.51
N GLN A 12 -57.33 -18.80 -0.07
CA GLN A 12 -56.17 -19.46 0.52
C GLN A 12 -55.05 -19.74 -0.50
N THR A 13 -55.37 -19.93 -1.78
CA THR A 13 -54.39 -20.17 -2.84
C THR A 13 -53.66 -18.87 -3.22
N ARG A 14 -54.28 -17.70 -3.01
CA ARG A 14 -53.64 -16.39 -3.32
C ARG A 14 -52.45 -16.13 -2.40
N HIS A 15 -52.49 -16.49 -1.14
CA HIS A 15 -51.36 -16.33 -0.22
C HIS A 15 -50.21 -17.31 -0.53
N GLY A 16 -50.52 -18.53 -0.94
CA GLY A 16 -49.53 -19.52 -1.39
C GLY A 16 -48.81 -19.10 -2.68
N PHE A 17 -49.55 -18.55 -3.66
CA PHE A 17 -48.94 -18.07 -4.89
C PHE A 17 -48.04 -16.83 -4.68
N TYR A 18 -48.40 -15.96 -3.73
CA TYR A 18 -47.53 -14.83 -3.35
C TYR A 18 -46.21 -15.29 -2.75
N SER A 19 -46.25 -16.27 -1.81
CA SER A 19 -45.05 -16.81 -1.21
C SER A 19 -44.13 -17.53 -2.24
N VAL A 20 -44.72 -18.36 -3.10
CA VAL A 20 -43.97 -19.05 -4.14
C VAL A 20 -43.40 -18.06 -5.18
N GLY A 21 -44.21 -17.07 -5.55
CA GLY A 21 -43.74 -15.99 -6.44
C GLY A 21 -42.60 -15.18 -5.85
N MET A 22 -42.67 -14.86 -4.55
CA MET A 22 -41.62 -14.12 -3.86
C MET A 22 -40.32 -14.92 -3.75
N ILE A 23 -40.41 -16.22 -3.49
CA ILE A 23 -39.24 -17.11 -3.48
C ILE A 23 -38.62 -17.19 -4.89
N ALA A 24 -39.44 -17.33 -5.92
CA ALA A 24 -38.95 -17.34 -7.31
C ALA A 24 -38.20 -16.04 -7.68
N VAL A 25 -38.73 -14.88 -7.27
CA VAL A 25 -38.08 -13.58 -7.49
C VAL A 25 -36.74 -13.51 -6.74
N VAL A 26 -36.67 -13.97 -5.49
CA VAL A 26 -35.41 -13.98 -4.73
C VAL A 26 -34.37 -14.88 -5.39
N ILE A 27 -34.77 -16.06 -5.87
CA ILE A 27 -33.88 -16.98 -6.60
C ILE A 27 -33.35 -16.31 -7.89
N VAL A 28 -34.23 -15.65 -8.66
CA VAL A 28 -33.84 -14.95 -9.88
C VAL A 28 -32.84 -13.83 -9.56
N ILE A 29 -33.10 -13.05 -8.52
CA ILE A 29 -32.18 -11.99 -8.09
C ILE A 29 -30.82 -12.59 -7.68
N ALA A 30 -30.82 -13.69 -6.90
CA ALA A 30 -29.58 -14.35 -6.49
C ALA A 30 -28.78 -14.88 -7.70
N VAL A 31 -29.45 -15.45 -8.70
CA VAL A 31 -28.82 -15.90 -9.94
C VAL A 31 -28.25 -14.73 -10.73
N VAL A 32 -29.01 -13.63 -10.88
CA VAL A 32 -28.55 -12.44 -11.57
C VAL A 32 -27.35 -11.81 -10.88
N VAL A 33 -27.39 -11.68 -9.55
CA VAL A 33 -26.24 -11.17 -8.78
C VAL A 33 -25.03 -12.08 -8.96
N ASN A 34 -25.20 -13.40 -8.92
CA ASN A 34 -24.09 -14.34 -9.13
C ASN A 34 -23.51 -14.23 -10.55
N LEU A 35 -24.35 -14.06 -11.57
CA LEU A 35 -23.90 -13.84 -12.94
C LEU A 35 -23.14 -12.51 -13.10
N ILE A 36 -23.63 -11.41 -12.46
CA ILE A 36 -22.97 -10.12 -12.48
C ILE A 36 -21.61 -10.23 -11.81
N VAL A 37 -21.54 -10.83 -10.62
CA VAL A 37 -20.28 -11.07 -9.90
C VAL A 37 -19.35 -11.99 -10.69
N GLY A 38 -19.91 -12.98 -11.40
CA GLY A 38 -19.15 -13.89 -12.25
C GLY A 38 -18.54 -13.20 -13.50
N GLN A 39 -19.20 -12.18 -14.03
CA GLN A 39 -18.75 -11.43 -15.21
C GLN A 39 -17.89 -10.21 -14.87
N LEU A 40 -17.75 -9.85 -13.58
CA LEU A 40 -16.81 -8.80 -13.19
C LEU A 40 -15.40 -9.21 -13.62
N PRO A 41 -14.68 -8.35 -14.34
CA PRO A 41 -13.28 -8.59 -14.70
C PRO A 41 -12.50 -8.97 -13.46
N GLU A 42 -11.59 -9.93 -13.56
CA GLU A 42 -10.78 -10.40 -12.43
C GLU A 42 -10.05 -9.28 -11.70
N LYS A 43 -9.79 -8.17 -12.40
CA LYS A 43 -9.24 -6.92 -11.84
C LYS A 43 -10.08 -6.29 -10.72
N TRP A 44 -11.38 -6.60 -10.64
CA TRP A 44 -12.29 -6.08 -9.61
C TRP A 44 -12.50 -7.08 -8.46
N LYS A 45 -12.18 -8.36 -8.70
CA LYS A 45 -12.27 -9.44 -7.69
C LYS A 45 -10.99 -9.60 -6.89
N GLN A 46 -9.87 -9.18 -7.47
CA GLN A 46 -8.57 -9.18 -6.84
C GLN A 46 -8.31 -7.73 -6.39
N VAL A 47 -8.47 -7.46 -5.11
CA VAL A 47 -7.60 -6.48 -4.45
C VAL A 47 -6.23 -7.11 -4.62
N ASP A 48 -5.52 -6.66 -5.66
CA ASP A 48 -4.21 -7.18 -6.03
C ASP A 48 -3.22 -6.75 -4.94
N VAL A 49 -3.18 -7.51 -3.86
CA VAL A 49 -2.09 -7.51 -2.86
C VAL A 49 -0.85 -8.23 -3.43
N SER A 50 -0.90 -8.56 -4.72
CA SER A 50 0.21 -9.18 -5.43
C SER A 50 1.39 -8.23 -5.52
N ASN A 51 2.55 -8.76 -5.24
CA ASN A 51 3.91 -8.22 -5.35
C ASN A 51 4.25 -7.33 -6.58
N LYS A 52 3.32 -7.11 -7.50
CA LYS A 52 3.53 -6.29 -8.70
C LYS A 52 3.52 -4.78 -8.44
N ASN A 53 3.03 -4.33 -7.29
CA ASN A 53 2.90 -2.91 -6.97
C ASN A 53 3.74 -2.44 -5.77
N ILE A 54 4.54 -3.33 -5.19
CA ILE A 54 5.43 -2.95 -4.07
C ILE A 54 6.44 -1.86 -4.45
N TYR A 55 6.76 -1.73 -5.73
CA TYR A 55 7.59 -0.65 -6.27
C TYR A 55 6.76 0.49 -6.86
N GLY A 56 5.45 0.48 -6.65
CA GLY A 56 4.53 1.47 -7.20
C GLY A 56 4.58 2.76 -6.41
N VAL A 57 4.95 3.85 -7.06
CA VAL A 57 4.82 5.20 -6.48
C VAL A 57 3.37 5.65 -6.61
N SER A 58 2.74 6.06 -5.52
CA SER A 58 1.35 6.49 -5.48
C SER A 58 1.11 7.76 -6.32
N LYS A 59 -0.16 8.01 -6.65
CA LYS A 59 -0.53 9.25 -7.35
C LYS A 59 -0.21 10.50 -6.53
N THR A 60 -0.35 10.41 -5.20
CA THR A 60 -0.04 11.49 -4.26
C THR A 60 1.45 11.79 -4.26
N SER A 61 2.29 10.78 -4.13
CA SER A 61 3.74 10.91 -4.16
C SER A 61 4.24 11.45 -5.49
N ARG A 62 3.71 10.96 -6.60
CA ARG A 62 4.04 11.49 -7.94
C ARG A 62 3.67 12.97 -8.09
N LYS A 63 2.53 13.40 -7.52
CA LYS A 63 2.13 14.81 -7.55
C LYS A 63 3.07 15.66 -6.70
N LEU A 64 3.45 15.18 -5.52
CA LEU A 64 4.41 15.83 -4.65
C LEU A 64 5.76 15.99 -5.36
N LEU A 65 6.30 14.90 -5.89
CA LEU A 65 7.61 14.89 -6.55
C LEU A 65 7.67 15.82 -7.77
N LYS A 66 6.59 15.89 -8.58
CA LYS A 66 6.50 16.80 -9.72
C LYS A 66 6.47 18.27 -9.33
N ASN A 67 5.95 18.59 -8.15
CA ASN A 67 5.81 19.96 -7.64
C ASN A 67 6.85 20.27 -6.55
N LEU A 68 7.85 19.42 -6.39
CA LEU A 68 8.89 19.60 -5.38
C LEU A 68 9.75 20.83 -5.75
N GLY A 69 9.63 21.89 -4.95
CA GLY A 69 10.34 23.15 -5.14
C GLY A 69 11.69 23.24 -4.42
N HIS A 70 12.02 22.23 -3.63
CA HIS A 70 13.22 22.19 -2.79
C HIS A 70 14.15 21.05 -3.22
N LYS A 71 15.45 21.24 -3.04
CA LYS A 71 16.41 20.15 -3.18
C LYS A 71 16.44 19.30 -1.94
N ILE A 72 16.24 18.00 -2.13
CA ILE A 72 16.22 16.99 -1.08
C ILE A 72 17.41 16.07 -1.25
N LYS A 73 18.05 15.71 -0.16
CA LYS A 73 19.10 14.71 -0.14
C LYS A 73 18.65 13.50 0.66
N PHE A 74 18.77 12.33 0.05
CA PHE A 74 18.59 11.03 0.70
C PHE A 74 19.97 10.47 1.01
N THR A 75 20.35 10.41 2.28
CA THR A 75 21.58 9.74 2.70
C THR A 75 21.23 8.38 3.28
N VAL A 76 21.61 7.33 2.56
CA VAL A 76 21.31 5.93 2.94
C VAL A 76 22.47 5.38 3.73
N TYR A 77 22.28 5.17 5.04
CA TYR A 77 23.29 4.63 5.94
C TYR A 77 23.22 3.10 5.98
N ALA A 78 23.65 2.47 4.92
CA ALA A 78 23.68 1.02 4.77
C ALA A 78 24.71 0.58 3.71
N ASP A 79 25.15 -0.66 3.81
CA ASP A 79 25.91 -1.28 2.73
C ASP A 79 24.94 -1.60 1.56
N LYS A 80 25.19 -0.94 0.42
CA LYS A 80 24.38 -1.09 -0.78
C LYS A 80 24.34 -2.55 -1.29
N SER A 81 25.41 -3.30 -1.08
CA SER A 81 25.53 -4.70 -1.55
C SER A 81 24.64 -5.66 -0.77
N THR A 82 24.44 -5.41 0.53
CA THR A 82 23.66 -6.27 1.43
C THR A 82 22.25 -5.74 1.70
N THR A 83 21.94 -4.51 1.28
CA THR A 83 20.60 -3.92 1.41
C THR A 83 19.58 -4.68 0.57
N ASP A 84 18.36 -4.83 1.10
CA ASP A 84 17.23 -5.45 0.41
C ASP A 84 17.00 -4.82 -0.97
N GLU A 85 16.91 -5.67 -1.98
CA GLU A 85 16.78 -5.26 -3.39
C GLU A 85 15.52 -4.41 -3.63
N ARG A 86 14.48 -4.61 -2.83
CA ARG A 86 13.23 -3.84 -2.92
C ARG A 86 13.45 -2.38 -2.56
N ILE A 87 14.23 -2.10 -1.52
CA ILE A 87 14.57 -0.73 -1.10
C ILE A 87 15.37 -0.04 -2.22
N LYS A 88 16.38 -0.70 -2.77
CA LYS A 88 17.20 -0.17 -3.87
C LYS A 88 16.35 0.14 -5.10
N THR A 89 15.57 -0.85 -5.55
CA THR A 89 14.69 -0.71 -6.71
C THR A 89 13.65 0.38 -6.52
N PHE A 90 13.09 0.50 -5.32
CA PHE A 90 12.12 1.56 -5.01
C PHE A 90 12.78 2.93 -5.06
N LEU A 91 13.94 3.11 -4.41
CA LEU A 91 14.69 4.37 -4.43
C LEU A 91 15.01 4.81 -5.87
N ASP A 92 15.53 3.90 -6.70
CA ASP A 92 15.84 4.20 -8.10
C ASP A 92 14.60 4.67 -8.89
N ARG A 93 13.45 4.03 -8.67
CA ARG A 93 12.18 4.42 -9.33
C ARG A 93 11.60 5.71 -8.80
N TYR A 94 11.71 5.93 -7.50
CA TYR A 94 11.15 7.09 -6.82
C TYR A 94 11.92 8.35 -7.22
N THR A 95 13.24 8.28 -7.20
CA THR A 95 14.11 9.42 -7.56
C THR A 95 14.11 9.72 -9.05
N ALA A 96 13.90 8.72 -9.91
CA ALA A 96 13.74 8.93 -11.36
C ALA A 96 12.50 9.79 -11.74
N LEU A 97 11.61 10.10 -10.81
CA LEU A 97 10.42 10.93 -11.04
C LEU A 97 10.70 12.43 -10.90
N THR A 98 11.85 12.82 -10.39
CA THR A 98 12.22 14.23 -10.17
C THR A 98 13.74 14.39 -10.14
N ASP A 99 14.23 15.54 -10.62
CA ASP A 99 15.65 15.91 -10.54
C ASP A 99 15.99 16.65 -9.23
N GLN A 100 15.04 16.74 -8.31
CA GLN A 100 15.21 17.48 -7.05
C GLN A 100 15.73 16.59 -5.91
N ILE A 101 15.87 15.28 -6.11
CA ILE A 101 16.34 14.33 -5.09
C ILE A 101 17.69 13.77 -5.49
N ASP A 102 18.67 13.96 -4.63
CA ASP A 102 19.99 13.33 -4.72
C ASP A 102 20.09 12.17 -3.72
N VAL A 103 20.76 11.07 -4.11
CA VAL A 103 20.90 9.87 -3.27
C VAL A 103 22.38 9.56 -3.06
N GLU A 104 22.79 9.57 -1.81
CA GLU A 104 24.12 9.17 -1.39
C GLU A 104 24.05 7.90 -0.51
N TRP A 105 24.94 6.94 -0.80
CA TRP A 105 25.07 5.75 0.01
C TRP A 105 26.34 5.82 0.85
N ILE A 106 26.21 5.65 2.16
CA ILE A 106 27.31 5.61 3.12
C ILE A 106 27.25 4.29 3.86
N ASN A 107 28.26 3.44 3.66
CA ASN A 107 28.35 2.20 4.42
C ASN A 107 28.92 2.50 5.83
N PRO A 108 28.14 2.29 6.90
CA PRO A 108 28.60 2.61 8.26
C PRO A 108 29.75 1.71 8.75
N VAL A 109 29.98 0.56 8.10
CA VAL A 109 31.09 -0.33 8.42
C VAL A 109 32.40 0.26 7.93
N ASP A 110 32.37 0.85 6.73
CA ASP A 110 33.55 1.48 6.12
C ASP A 110 33.79 2.90 6.66
N HIS A 111 32.67 3.59 7.03
CA HIS A 111 32.69 4.97 7.50
C HIS A 111 31.95 5.13 8.86
N PRO A 112 32.43 4.55 9.96
CA PRO A 112 31.74 4.58 11.25
C PRO A 112 31.59 5.98 11.84
N GLN A 113 32.45 6.92 11.43
CA GLN A 113 32.40 8.33 11.85
C GLN A 113 31.16 9.05 11.30
N ALA A 114 30.66 8.65 10.14
CA ALA A 114 29.49 9.28 9.52
C ALA A 114 28.22 9.18 10.38
N LEU A 115 28.08 8.13 11.20
CA LEU A 115 27.00 8.03 12.18
C LEU A 115 27.18 8.95 13.40
N GLN A 116 28.42 9.33 13.70
CA GLN A 116 28.71 10.24 14.83
C GLN A 116 28.58 11.70 14.41
N GLU A 117 28.91 12.01 13.17
CA GLU A 117 28.85 13.38 12.63
C GLU A 117 27.40 13.82 12.38
N ASN A 118 26.51 12.90 12.05
CA ASN A 118 25.10 13.17 11.86
C ASN A 118 24.28 12.53 12.99
N LYS A 119 23.74 13.38 13.90
CA LYS A 119 22.95 12.92 15.05
C LYS A 119 21.67 12.17 14.66
N ASP A 120 21.17 12.41 13.44
CA ASP A 120 19.97 11.77 12.92
C ASP A 120 20.29 10.45 12.21
N ALA A 121 21.58 10.16 11.97
CA ALA A 121 22.01 8.96 11.28
C ALA A 121 21.89 7.70 12.16
N GLN A 122 21.31 6.66 11.59
CA GLN A 122 21.23 5.33 12.16
C GLN A 122 21.65 4.30 11.12
N SER A 123 22.25 3.19 11.55
CA SER A 123 22.51 2.08 10.64
C SER A 123 21.20 1.50 10.11
N SER A 124 21.14 1.13 8.84
CA SER A 124 19.95 0.64 8.16
C SER A 124 18.80 1.67 8.14
N SER A 125 19.12 2.90 7.77
CA SER A 125 18.15 3.98 7.64
C SER A 125 18.42 4.88 6.42
N ILE A 126 17.43 5.70 6.09
CA ILE A 126 17.53 6.78 5.11
C ILE A 126 17.31 8.10 5.85
N VAL A 127 18.28 8.98 5.84
CA VAL A 127 18.11 10.36 6.32
C VAL A 127 17.67 11.21 5.14
N VAL A 128 16.48 11.76 5.24
CA VAL A 128 15.89 12.71 4.29
C VAL A 128 16.19 14.10 4.81
N SER A 129 16.92 14.90 4.07
CA SER A 129 17.27 16.27 4.46
C SER A 129 16.93 17.26 3.36
N CYS A 130 16.57 18.47 3.77
CA CYS A 130 16.31 19.62 2.90
C CYS A 130 17.26 20.75 3.29
N GLU A 131 18.13 21.18 2.37
CA GLU A 131 19.09 22.26 2.65
C GLU A 131 18.40 23.60 2.88
N ASP A 132 17.33 23.90 2.14
CA ASP A 132 16.62 25.18 2.21
C ASP A 132 15.96 25.41 3.57
N THR A 133 15.45 24.35 4.21
CA THR A 133 14.77 24.41 5.52
C THR A 133 15.68 24.03 6.67
N GLY A 134 16.83 23.43 6.40
CA GLY A 134 17.76 22.89 7.39
C GLY A 134 17.19 21.71 8.22
N LYS A 135 16.09 21.11 7.75
CA LYS A 135 15.42 19.99 8.43
C LYS A 135 15.90 18.65 7.91
N SER A 136 15.90 17.67 8.80
CA SER A 136 16.15 16.27 8.47
C SER A 136 15.18 15.35 9.21
N VAL A 137 14.87 14.22 8.58
CA VAL A 137 14.03 13.16 9.15
C VAL A 137 14.66 11.82 8.81
N THR A 138 14.74 10.94 9.80
CA THR A 138 15.28 9.59 9.64
C THR A 138 14.14 8.59 9.40
N VAL A 139 14.29 7.78 8.38
CA VAL A 139 13.38 6.68 8.02
C VAL A 139 14.15 5.37 8.19
N PRO A 140 13.95 4.61 9.28
CA PRO A 140 14.56 3.30 9.46
C PRO A 140 14.02 2.28 8.43
N PHE A 141 14.84 1.32 8.03
CA PHE A 141 14.39 0.25 7.13
C PHE A 141 13.29 -0.62 7.75
N SER A 142 13.22 -0.69 9.09
CA SER A 142 12.13 -1.36 9.83
C SER A 142 10.76 -0.73 9.60
N ASP A 143 10.71 0.56 9.27
CA ASP A 143 9.46 1.26 8.98
C ASP A 143 9.05 1.10 7.51
N ILE A 144 10.02 0.79 6.65
CA ILE A 144 9.80 0.47 5.23
C ILE A 144 9.36 -1.00 5.08
N ILE A 145 10.05 -1.92 5.77
CA ILE A 145 9.74 -3.35 5.76
C ILE A 145 9.15 -3.70 7.12
N VAL A 146 7.83 -3.61 7.22
CA VAL A 146 7.11 -3.84 8.47
C VAL A 146 6.98 -5.35 8.72
N GLN A 147 7.44 -5.80 9.88
CA GLN A 147 7.32 -7.19 10.32
C GLN A 147 6.07 -7.42 11.14
N ASP A 148 5.36 -8.50 10.87
CA ASP A 148 4.26 -8.97 11.71
C ASP A 148 4.79 -9.98 12.74
N TYR A 149 4.71 -9.60 14.00
CA TYR A 149 5.12 -10.43 15.14
C TYR A 149 3.95 -11.20 15.76
N SER A 150 2.73 -11.10 15.23
CA SER A 150 1.53 -11.72 15.82
C SER A 150 1.65 -13.24 15.96
N SER A 151 2.32 -13.88 15.02
CA SER A 151 2.56 -15.33 15.03
C SER A 151 3.83 -15.77 15.78
N TYR A 152 4.66 -14.83 16.23
CA TYR A 152 5.93 -15.13 16.88
C TYR A 152 5.76 -16.00 18.14
N TYR A 153 4.75 -15.69 18.95
CA TYR A 153 4.46 -16.45 20.19
C TYR A 153 3.86 -17.83 19.95
N THR A 154 3.33 -18.09 18.76
CA THR A 154 2.67 -19.37 18.44
C THR A 154 3.51 -20.29 17.57
N SER A 155 4.28 -19.74 16.64
CA SER A 155 5.07 -20.50 15.67
C SER A 155 6.57 -20.22 15.73
N GLY A 156 7.01 -19.24 16.53
CA GLY A 156 8.42 -18.82 16.62
C GLY A 156 8.93 -18.12 15.35
N SER A 157 8.03 -17.77 14.42
CA SER A 157 8.37 -17.09 13.16
C SER A 157 7.67 -15.75 13.05
N THR A 158 8.36 -14.78 12.43
CA THR A 158 7.78 -13.52 11.99
C THR A 158 7.46 -13.62 10.51
N SER A 159 6.42 -12.91 10.07
CA SER A 159 6.11 -12.70 8.66
C SER A 159 6.22 -11.22 8.32
N GLU A 160 6.52 -10.92 7.07
CA GLU A 160 6.45 -9.55 6.60
C GLU A 160 4.99 -9.20 6.36
N SER A 161 4.54 -8.06 6.91
CA SER A 161 3.16 -7.59 6.75
C SER A 161 3.02 -6.58 5.62
N GLU A 162 4.02 -5.71 5.45
CA GLU A 162 3.92 -4.58 4.52
C GLU A 162 5.30 -4.09 4.05
N PHE A 163 5.33 -3.55 2.83
CA PHE A 163 6.45 -2.76 2.29
C PHE A 163 5.93 -1.35 1.98
N ASP A 164 6.23 -0.37 2.85
CA ASP A 164 5.72 1.00 2.80
C ASP A 164 6.81 2.05 2.53
N ALA A 165 7.65 1.83 1.53
CA ALA A 165 8.66 2.82 1.15
C ALA A 165 8.04 4.12 0.62
N ASP A 166 6.92 4.04 -0.12
CA ASP A 166 6.24 5.21 -0.69
C ASP A 166 5.67 6.13 0.39
N GLY A 167 4.95 5.57 1.37
CA GLY A 167 4.36 6.32 2.47
C GLY A 167 5.43 6.98 3.33
N GLN A 168 6.44 6.23 3.75
CA GLN A 168 7.50 6.71 4.63
C GLN A 168 8.33 7.83 4.00
N LEU A 169 8.83 7.64 2.77
CA LEU A 169 9.64 8.65 2.11
C LEU A 169 8.85 9.90 1.72
N THR A 170 7.61 9.73 1.27
CA THR A 170 6.72 10.86 0.96
C THR A 170 6.37 11.68 2.21
N SER A 171 6.12 11.01 3.34
CA SER A 171 5.89 11.65 4.63
C SER A 171 7.14 12.41 5.10
N ALA A 172 8.33 11.81 4.99
CA ALA A 172 9.59 12.44 5.36
C ALA A 172 9.85 13.69 4.50
N ILE A 173 9.65 13.63 3.18
CA ILE A 173 9.78 14.81 2.29
C ILE A 173 8.82 15.91 2.74
N ASN A 174 7.55 15.61 3.00
CA ASN A 174 6.60 16.61 3.48
C ASN A 174 7.07 17.26 4.79
N GLN A 175 7.59 16.47 5.73
CA GLN A 175 8.06 16.98 7.01
C GLN A 175 9.26 17.94 6.87
N VAL A 176 10.22 17.63 5.98
CA VAL A 176 11.40 18.48 5.78
C VAL A 176 11.13 19.69 4.89
N THR A 177 10.09 19.66 4.07
CA THR A 177 9.73 20.77 3.16
C THR A 177 8.67 21.70 3.71
N THR A 178 7.90 21.28 4.74
CA THR A 178 6.87 22.12 5.33
C THR A 178 7.50 23.11 6.31
N ASP A 179 7.38 24.40 6.04
CA ASP A 179 7.68 25.45 7.00
C ASP A 179 6.62 25.42 8.10
N VAL A 180 7.05 25.04 9.31
CA VAL A 180 6.23 25.24 10.50
C VAL A 180 6.39 26.70 10.88
N SER A 181 5.41 27.50 10.50
CA SER A 181 5.23 28.87 11.00
C SER A 181 4.84 28.85 12.47
#